data_1ffb6abe592bdf949935bb04cbf02d3f
#
_entry.id   1ffb6abe592bdf949935bb04cbf02d3f
#
_cell.length_a   1.000
_cell.length_b   1.000
_cell.length_c   1.000
_cell.angle_alpha   90.00
_cell.angle_beta   90.00
_cell.angle_gamma   90.00
#
_symmetry.space_group_name_H-M   'P 1'
#
loop_
_entity.id
_entity.type
_entity.pdbx_description
1 polymer ?
#
loop_
_entity_poly.entity_id
_entity_poly.type
_entity_poly.pdbx_seq_one_letter_code
_entity_poly.pdbx_strand_id
1 'polypeptide(L)'
;MLKDIAEAMLGRRPFDLVIRNVQIVNVFSASIVSGSIGIVNGHIAGVFGPEEAPEGRRTVDGGSAYALPGFVDSHMHLESSMLTPEHFAQVALSCGTTTVCADPHEIANVLGIEGVRGLADACRSLSLRVLLTAPSTIPSAPGLEDSGFDVGPAEMEALLDIPGVAGLGEVMDFNAVAAGDERMLSVIEAAANHGVFLDGHVSALTGRRLQTFRAMGVDSDHTVPSAEKLREELALGFTVQVQECMLNREIVQAMNDAPVQDRICLVTDDVPLPRLMRQGHLNFVVERAIELGLDPIRAIRYATINPAVRLRLYHTGGIAPGMEADMQLVQDLRHPRPELVLRAGEIVWDHGSYLPHTAPYQIPDHLRSSVHLRPVTEADFAVKVPVRPGFSGGIAVVNLIGQDGASIRTQRVRKTLPLAAERDGFACLKTAPYLKMAVFNRYGRDQHGIGLLTGMDGVTGAAALTYGHDCHNLTVYGGNDADMALAANTLRESQGGLCTVENGKVLTLIPLPLAGLMCDLPPEVLLEQMEQLLSDCRRMGFNHQNLLTFFTLMPLAVSPELKCTDRGLVDALHKRLLPLIEEIKEISSDGT
;
A
#
# COMPACT_ATOMS: atom_id res chain seq x y z
N MET A 1 -22.44 19.28 -24.33
CA MET A 1 -21.13 19.70 -23.78
C MET A 1 -20.45 20.78 -24.64
N LEU A 2 -19.87 20.51 -25.82
CA LEU A 2 -19.13 21.53 -26.61
C LEU A 2 -19.96 22.77 -26.94
N LYS A 3 -21.24 22.60 -27.29
CA LYS A 3 -22.15 23.70 -27.56
C LYS A 3 -22.34 24.59 -26.33
N ASP A 4 -22.51 23.99 -25.15
CA ASP A 4 -22.73 24.75 -23.91
C ASP A 4 -21.49 25.56 -23.52
N ILE A 5 -20.29 24.98 -23.69
CA ILE A 5 -19.03 25.69 -23.51
C ILE A 5 -18.94 26.87 -24.47
N ALA A 6 -19.22 26.67 -25.74
CA ALA A 6 -19.20 27.75 -26.75
C ALA A 6 -20.20 28.87 -26.42
N GLU A 7 -21.44 28.52 -26.05
CA GLU A 7 -22.46 29.50 -25.66
C GLU A 7 -22.05 30.31 -24.42
N ALA A 8 -21.42 29.67 -23.42
CA ALA A 8 -20.92 30.38 -22.24
C ALA A 8 -19.74 31.30 -22.57
N MET A 9 -18.77 30.83 -23.38
CA MET A 9 -17.64 31.65 -23.82
C MET A 9 -18.04 32.83 -24.72
N LEU A 10 -19.15 32.71 -25.44
CA LEU A 10 -19.72 33.80 -26.24
C LEU A 10 -20.64 34.74 -25.43
N GLY A 11 -20.77 34.53 -24.12
CA GLY A 11 -21.64 35.34 -23.25
C GLY A 11 -23.14 35.13 -23.49
N ARG A 12 -23.55 34.03 -24.15
CA ARG A 12 -24.96 33.73 -24.44
C ARG A 12 -25.67 32.94 -23.37
N ARG A 13 -24.89 32.39 -22.43
CA ARG A 13 -25.36 31.75 -21.20
C ARG A 13 -24.33 31.96 -20.08
N PRO A 14 -24.77 31.96 -18.78
CA PRO A 14 -23.81 31.96 -17.68
C PRO A 14 -23.05 30.65 -17.60
N PHE A 15 -21.83 30.66 -17.02
CA PHE A 15 -21.11 29.48 -16.59
C PHE A 15 -21.90 28.74 -15.51
N ASP A 16 -21.72 27.44 -15.36
CA ASP A 16 -22.40 26.70 -14.28
C ASP A 16 -21.78 27.06 -12.92
N LEU A 17 -20.45 27.24 -12.88
CA LEU A 17 -19.72 27.73 -11.73
C LEU A 17 -18.61 28.69 -12.18
N VAL A 18 -18.39 29.76 -11.44
CA VAL A 18 -17.24 30.66 -11.57
C VAL A 18 -16.48 30.68 -10.25
N ILE A 19 -15.17 30.44 -10.32
CA ILE A 19 -14.26 30.68 -9.21
C ILE A 19 -13.50 31.97 -9.53
N ARG A 20 -13.63 32.99 -8.70
CA ARG A 20 -13.01 34.31 -8.90
C ARG A 20 -12.06 34.66 -7.78
N ASN A 21 -11.25 35.69 -8.03
CA ASN A 21 -10.25 36.21 -7.07
C ASN A 21 -9.26 35.11 -6.64
N VAL A 22 -8.67 34.40 -7.58
CA VAL A 22 -7.69 33.33 -7.32
C VAL A 22 -6.35 33.61 -7.99
N GLN A 23 -5.28 33.05 -7.41
CA GLN A 23 -3.96 32.95 -7.97
C GLN A 23 -3.83 31.59 -8.68
N ILE A 24 -4.02 31.54 -9.97
CA ILE A 24 -4.06 30.29 -10.75
C ILE A 24 -2.64 29.81 -11.00
N VAL A 25 -2.31 28.63 -10.49
CA VAL A 25 -1.03 27.96 -10.75
C VAL A 25 -1.10 27.23 -12.10
N ASN A 26 -0.45 27.82 -13.09
CA ASN A 26 -0.37 27.25 -14.43
C ASN A 26 0.82 26.29 -14.52
N VAL A 27 0.55 24.99 -14.47
CA VAL A 27 1.56 23.93 -14.54
C VAL A 27 2.16 23.74 -15.93
N PHE A 28 1.54 24.30 -16.98
CA PHE A 28 2.07 24.26 -18.36
C PHE A 28 3.17 25.27 -18.58
N SER A 29 2.99 26.49 -18.07
CA SER A 29 3.95 27.60 -18.24
C SER A 29 4.84 27.83 -17.01
N ALA A 30 4.65 27.06 -15.93
CA ALA A 30 5.33 27.24 -14.65
C ALA A 30 5.20 28.68 -14.10
N SER A 31 3.99 29.24 -14.12
CA SER A 31 3.70 30.61 -13.71
C SER A 31 2.43 30.68 -12.85
N ILE A 32 2.28 31.80 -12.17
CA ILE A 32 1.07 32.12 -11.39
C ILE A 32 0.43 33.34 -12.01
N VAL A 33 -0.88 33.26 -12.28
CA VAL A 33 -1.67 34.35 -12.85
C VAL A 33 -2.90 34.62 -12.02
N SER A 34 -3.18 35.90 -11.74
CA SER A 34 -4.41 36.30 -11.04
C SER A 34 -5.59 36.25 -12.01
N GLY A 35 -6.76 35.79 -11.54
CA GLY A 35 -7.92 35.79 -12.41
C GLY A 35 -9.11 35.02 -11.88
N SER A 36 -9.93 34.55 -12.83
CA SER A 36 -11.14 33.77 -12.59
C SER A 36 -11.19 32.54 -13.49
N ILE A 37 -11.91 31.50 -13.07
CA ILE A 37 -12.08 30.24 -13.79
C ILE A 37 -13.57 30.01 -14.03
N GLY A 38 -13.98 29.88 -15.29
CA GLY A 38 -15.35 29.56 -15.67
C GLY A 38 -15.50 28.07 -16.01
N ILE A 39 -16.48 27.41 -15.41
CA ILE A 39 -16.71 25.97 -15.50
C ILE A 39 -18.07 25.71 -16.13
N VAL A 40 -18.13 24.76 -17.08
CA VAL A 40 -19.36 24.29 -17.75
C VAL A 40 -19.33 22.77 -17.88
N ASN A 41 -20.36 22.09 -17.42
CA ASN A 41 -20.50 20.62 -17.50
C ASN A 41 -19.26 19.88 -16.98
N GLY A 42 -18.71 20.32 -15.85
CA GLY A 42 -17.55 19.69 -15.23
C GLY A 42 -16.19 19.97 -15.88
N HIS A 43 -16.15 20.86 -16.91
CA HIS A 43 -14.92 21.21 -17.61
C HIS A 43 -14.62 22.70 -17.45
N ILE A 44 -13.35 23.03 -17.43
CA ILE A 44 -12.88 24.40 -17.47
C ILE A 44 -13.16 24.94 -18.88
N ALA A 45 -14.09 25.87 -18.97
CA ALA A 45 -14.45 26.49 -20.25
C ALA A 45 -13.52 27.67 -20.56
N GLY A 46 -13.12 28.45 -19.53
CA GLY A 46 -12.24 29.59 -19.73
C GLY A 46 -11.47 29.97 -18.47
N VAL A 47 -10.32 30.60 -18.67
CA VAL A 47 -9.51 31.26 -17.66
C VAL A 47 -9.46 32.74 -18.03
N PHE A 48 -9.87 33.62 -17.11
CA PHE A 48 -10.11 35.03 -17.33
C PHE A 48 -9.14 35.88 -16.52
N GLY A 49 -8.71 37.00 -17.07
CA GLY A 49 -7.88 37.99 -16.35
C GLY A 49 -8.63 38.70 -15.22
N PRO A 50 -7.92 39.43 -14.36
CA PRO A 50 -8.51 40.09 -13.17
C PRO A 50 -9.54 41.19 -13.53
N GLU A 51 -9.44 41.75 -14.73
CA GLU A 51 -10.38 42.78 -15.21
C GLU A 51 -11.67 42.21 -15.84
N GLU A 52 -11.68 40.88 -16.05
CA GLU A 52 -12.83 40.19 -16.62
C GLU A 52 -13.72 39.62 -15.54
N ALA A 53 -15.03 39.81 -15.66
CA ALA A 53 -16.03 39.36 -14.70
C ALA A 53 -17.01 38.37 -15.35
N PRO A 54 -16.62 37.10 -15.56
CA PRO A 54 -17.52 36.11 -16.14
C PRO A 54 -18.74 35.88 -15.25
N GLU A 55 -19.92 35.75 -15.86
CA GLU A 55 -21.18 35.52 -15.14
C GLU A 55 -21.38 34.00 -14.91
N GLY A 56 -21.55 33.61 -13.65
CA GLY A 56 -21.82 32.23 -13.23
C GLY A 56 -23.19 32.08 -12.56
N ARG A 57 -23.84 30.91 -12.75
CA ARG A 57 -25.02 30.51 -11.97
C ARG A 57 -24.70 30.38 -10.49
N ARG A 58 -23.51 29.86 -10.22
CA ARG A 58 -22.89 29.81 -8.89
C ARG A 58 -21.54 30.53 -8.97
N THR A 59 -21.17 31.21 -7.91
CA THR A 59 -19.88 31.89 -7.83
C THR A 59 -19.26 31.58 -6.47
N VAL A 60 -17.98 31.19 -6.51
CA VAL A 60 -17.13 31.05 -5.33
C VAL A 60 -16.08 32.16 -5.38
N ASP A 61 -15.96 32.92 -4.30
CA ASP A 61 -14.88 33.89 -4.12
C ASP A 61 -13.69 33.19 -3.47
N GLY A 62 -12.59 33.08 -4.18
CA GLY A 62 -11.39 32.40 -3.68
C GLY A 62 -10.54 33.26 -2.73
N GLY A 63 -10.90 34.53 -2.46
CA GLY A 63 -10.21 35.36 -1.47
C GLY A 63 -8.70 35.52 -1.70
N SER A 64 -8.25 35.47 -2.94
CA SER A 64 -6.83 35.45 -3.36
C SER A 64 -6.06 34.17 -3.04
N ALA A 65 -6.73 33.07 -2.69
CA ALA A 65 -6.12 31.74 -2.55
C ALA A 65 -5.50 31.28 -3.87
N TYR A 66 -4.55 30.38 -3.77
CA TYR A 66 -4.00 29.69 -4.94
C TYR A 66 -4.95 28.60 -5.43
N ALA A 67 -5.30 28.65 -6.72
CA ALA A 67 -6.00 27.58 -7.40
C ALA A 67 -4.98 26.63 -8.03
N LEU A 68 -4.88 25.41 -7.51
CA LEU A 68 -4.04 24.33 -8.01
C LEU A 68 -4.90 23.31 -8.75
N PRO A 69 -4.37 22.59 -9.75
CA PRO A 69 -5.02 21.36 -10.19
C PRO A 69 -5.17 20.39 -9.02
N GLY A 70 -6.18 19.55 -9.02
CA GLY A 70 -6.29 18.44 -8.08
C GLY A 70 -5.09 17.50 -8.22
N PHE A 71 -4.59 17.01 -7.10
CA PHE A 71 -3.47 16.07 -7.11
C PHE A 71 -3.87 14.74 -7.73
N VAL A 72 -2.94 14.14 -8.47
CA VAL A 72 -3.04 12.85 -9.14
C VAL A 72 -1.94 11.96 -8.60
N ASP A 73 -2.30 10.89 -7.92
CA ASP A 73 -1.36 9.89 -7.44
C ASP A 73 -1.31 8.73 -8.42
N SER A 74 -0.16 8.53 -9.08
CA SER A 74 -0.04 7.52 -10.12
C SER A 74 0.39 6.14 -9.63
N HIS A 75 0.68 6.00 -8.34
CA HIS A 75 1.03 4.70 -7.74
C HIS A 75 0.78 4.72 -6.22
N MET A 76 -0.14 3.87 -5.77
CA MET A 76 -0.43 3.69 -4.35
C MET A 76 -1.18 2.37 -4.10
N HIS A 77 -1.31 1.99 -2.82
CA HIS A 77 -2.09 0.85 -2.35
C HIS A 77 -3.20 1.35 -1.42
N LEU A 78 -4.44 1.26 -1.87
CA LEU A 78 -5.59 1.76 -1.11
C LEU A 78 -5.74 0.97 0.20
N GLU A 79 -5.51 -0.33 0.14
CA GLU A 79 -5.64 -1.27 1.25
C GLU A 79 -4.66 -0.98 2.39
N SER A 80 -3.50 -0.37 2.11
CA SER A 80 -2.50 0.00 3.15
C SER A 80 -3.04 0.96 4.20
N SER A 81 -4.06 1.73 3.84
CA SER A 81 -4.79 2.59 4.78
C SER A 81 -5.72 1.80 5.70
N MET A 82 -6.05 0.55 5.37
CA MET A 82 -7.10 -0.27 5.97
C MET A 82 -8.51 0.35 5.92
N LEU A 83 -8.71 1.41 5.14
CA LEU A 83 -10.00 2.05 4.93
C LEU A 83 -10.73 1.43 3.74
N THR A 84 -12.06 1.34 3.82
CA THR A 84 -12.85 1.08 2.61
C THR A 84 -12.68 2.22 1.61
N PRO A 85 -12.91 1.97 0.29
CA PRO A 85 -12.74 2.98 -0.75
C PRO A 85 -13.46 4.31 -0.48
N GLU A 86 -14.65 4.25 0.14
CA GLU A 86 -15.42 5.45 0.49
C GLU A 86 -14.72 6.30 1.56
N HIS A 87 -14.27 5.67 2.64
CA HIS A 87 -13.56 6.37 3.71
C HIS A 87 -12.19 6.86 3.27
N PHE A 88 -11.49 6.09 2.43
CA PHE A 88 -10.26 6.53 1.80
C PHE A 88 -10.49 7.77 0.93
N ALA A 89 -11.55 7.76 0.08
CA ALA A 89 -11.89 8.90 -0.77
C ALA A 89 -12.14 10.19 0.04
N GLN A 90 -12.83 10.08 1.17
CA GLN A 90 -13.03 11.22 2.09
C GLN A 90 -11.69 11.84 2.51
N VAL A 91 -10.74 11.00 2.96
CA VAL A 91 -9.43 11.47 3.43
C VAL A 91 -8.58 12.00 2.28
N ALA A 92 -8.51 11.30 1.14
CA ALA A 92 -7.73 11.72 -0.03
C ALA A 92 -8.21 13.07 -0.58
N LEU A 93 -9.53 13.25 -0.72
CA LEU A 93 -10.13 14.52 -1.16
C LEU A 93 -9.88 15.65 -0.18
N SER A 94 -9.92 15.41 1.14
CA SER A 94 -9.55 16.40 2.15
C SER A 94 -8.10 16.88 2.04
N CYS A 95 -7.25 16.09 1.39
CA CYS A 95 -5.85 16.39 1.10
C CYS A 95 -5.62 16.95 -0.31
N GLY A 96 -6.70 17.21 -1.09
CA GLY A 96 -6.62 17.75 -2.45
C GLY A 96 -6.30 16.73 -3.53
N THR A 97 -6.22 15.43 -3.21
CA THR A 97 -6.05 14.36 -4.18
C THR A 97 -7.39 14.04 -4.80
N THR A 98 -7.53 14.24 -6.12
CA THR A 98 -8.77 14.04 -6.88
C THR A 98 -8.74 12.78 -7.74
N THR A 99 -7.56 12.22 -7.97
CA THR A 99 -7.34 11.01 -8.77
C THR A 99 -6.25 10.17 -8.14
N VAL A 100 -6.47 8.85 -8.06
CA VAL A 100 -5.45 7.88 -7.67
C VAL A 100 -5.42 6.72 -8.66
N CYS A 101 -4.25 6.11 -8.83
CA CYS A 101 -4.07 4.82 -9.47
C CYS A 101 -3.58 3.84 -8.41
N ALA A 102 -4.45 2.92 -8.01
CA ALA A 102 -4.17 1.96 -6.97
C ALA A 102 -3.82 0.59 -7.57
N ASP A 103 -2.75 -0.03 -7.07
CA ASP A 103 -2.43 -1.43 -7.33
C ASP A 103 -3.10 -2.31 -6.26
N PRO A 104 -4.17 -3.06 -6.62
CA PRO A 104 -4.95 -3.83 -5.67
C PRO A 104 -4.38 -5.24 -5.45
N HIS A 105 -3.05 -5.38 -5.39
CA HIS A 105 -2.44 -6.70 -5.23
C HIS A 105 -2.77 -7.33 -3.87
N GLU A 106 -3.07 -6.52 -2.86
CA GLU A 106 -3.45 -6.98 -1.53
C GLU A 106 -4.78 -7.77 -1.56
N ILE A 107 -5.85 -7.16 -2.06
CA ILE A 107 -7.13 -7.85 -2.17
C ILE A 107 -7.08 -8.97 -3.20
N ALA A 108 -6.27 -8.83 -4.25
CA ALA A 108 -6.07 -9.88 -5.24
C ALA A 108 -5.36 -11.11 -4.66
N ASN A 109 -4.38 -10.94 -3.76
CA ASN A 109 -3.77 -12.06 -3.02
C ASN A 109 -4.81 -12.85 -2.22
N VAL A 110 -5.88 -12.21 -1.75
CA VAL A 110 -6.91 -12.84 -0.91
C VAL A 110 -8.05 -13.44 -1.72
N LEU A 111 -8.64 -12.68 -2.64
CA LEU A 111 -9.89 -13.00 -3.32
C LEU A 111 -9.74 -13.06 -4.86
N GLY A 112 -8.54 -12.90 -5.38
CA GLY A 112 -8.25 -12.97 -6.81
C GLY A 112 -9.04 -11.95 -7.63
N ILE A 113 -9.50 -12.38 -8.79
CA ILE A 113 -10.27 -11.57 -9.76
C ILE A 113 -11.54 -10.99 -9.12
N GLU A 114 -12.23 -11.76 -8.28
CA GLU A 114 -13.47 -11.29 -7.62
C GLU A 114 -13.17 -10.18 -6.58
N GLY A 115 -12.02 -10.22 -5.92
CA GLY A 115 -11.57 -9.15 -5.04
C GLY A 115 -11.34 -7.85 -5.80
N VAL A 116 -10.58 -7.91 -6.90
CA VAL A 116 -10.31 -6.74 -7.77
C VAL A 116 -11.60 -6.19 -8.37
N ARG A 117 -12.51 -7.06 -8.84
CA ARG A 117 -13.82 -6.67 -9.35
C ARG A 117 -14.65 -5.96 -8.30
N GLY A 118 -14.73 -6.52 -7.09
CA GLY A 118 -15.46 -5.92 -5.98
C GLY A 118 -14.91 -4.55 -5.58
N LEU A 119 -13.57 -4.40 -5.58
CA LEU A 119 -12.93 -3.11 -5.33
C LEU A 119 -13.22 -2.10 -6.46
N ALA A 120 -13.16 -2.53 -7.72
CA ALA A 120 -13.51 -1.70 -8.87
C ALA A 120 -14.96 -1.21 -8.79
N ASP A 121 -15.89 -2.09 -8.42
CA ASP A 121 -17.30 -1.73 -8.24
C ASP A 121 -17.50 -0.73 -7.10
N ALA A 122 -16.79 -0.92 -5.98
CA ALA A 122 -16.81 0.03 -4.85
C ALA A 122 -16.26 1.40 -5.23
N CYS A 123 -15.26 1.46 -6.10
CA CYS A 123 -14.63 2.71 -6.52
C CYS A 123 -15.42 3.48 -7.59
N ARG A 124 -16.30 2.80 -8.35
CA ARG A 124 -16.95 3.38 -9.56
C ARG A 124 -17.79 4.61 -9.29
N SER A 125 -18.43 4.70 -8.13
CA SER A 125 -19.37 5.76 -7.79
C SER A 125 -18.76 6.84 -6.87
N LEU A 126 -17.48 6.75 -6.54
CA LEU A 126 -16.84 7.70 -5.64
C LEU A 126 -16.66 9.08 -6.28
N SER A 127 -16.67 10.11 -5.44
CA SER A 127 -16.25 11.46 -5.87
C SER A 127 -14.75 11.53 -6.18
N LEU A 128 -13.94 10.66 -5.60
CA LEU A 128 -12.54 10.43 -5.98
C LEU A 128 -12.49 9.57 -7.27
N ARG A 129 -11.68 9.97 -8.26
CA ARG A 129 -11.38 9.06 -9.38
C ARG A 129 -10.37 8.01 -8.93
N VAL A 130 -10.75 6.76 -9.03
CA VAL A 130 -9.86 5.62 -8.76
C VAL A 130 -9.68 4.83 -10.06
N LEU A 131 -8.45 4.74 -10.53
CA LEU A 131 -8.00 3.76 -11.51
C LEU A 131 -7.37 2.60 -10.75
N LEU A 132 -7.57 1.39 -11.23
CA LEU A 132 -6.89 0.20 -10.71
C LEU A 132 -5.88 -0.30 -11.72
N THR A 133 -4.90 -1.06 -11.25
CA THR A 133 -4.02 -1.86 -12.09
C THR A 133 -4.34 -3.34 -11.95
N ALA A 134 -3.92 -4.15 -12.90
CA ALA A 134 -3.96 -5.61 -12.81
C ALA A 134 -2.69 -6.08 -12.10
N PRO A 135 -2.75 -6.67 -10.90
CA PRO A 135 -1.58 -7.12 -10.16
C PRO A 135 -0.75 -8.14 -10.92
N SER A 136 0.56 -7.95 -10.98
CA SER A 136 1.48 -8.73 -11.82
C SER A 136 2.07 -9.97 -11.14
N THR A 137 2.23 -9.91 -9.81
CA THR A 137 3.09 -10.84 -9.07
C THR A 137 2.36 -11.40 -7.85
N ILE A 138 1.54 -12.43 -8.09
CA ILE A 138 0.80 -13.16 -7.05
C ILE A 138 1.03 -14.66 -7.23
N PRO A 139 1.46 -15.37 -6.17
CA PRO A 139 2.06 -14.85 -4.95
C PRO A 139 3.41 -14.15 -5.21
N SER A 140 3.86 -13.30 -4.29
CA SER A 140 5.11 -12.55 -4.47
C SER A 140 6.36 -13.45 -4.40
N ALA A 141 6.30 -14.57 -3.67
CA ALA A 141 7.35 -15.55 -3.56
C ALA A 141 6.83 -16.98 -3.83
N PRO A 142 6.61 -17.36 -5.09
CA PRO A 142 6.08 -18.68 -5.45
C PRO A 142 6.87 -19.84 -4.82
N GLY A 143 6.15 -20.78 -4.18
CA GLY A 143 6.75 -21.93 -3.50
C GLY A 143 7.30 -21.66 -2.10
N LEU A 144 7.38 -20.40 -1.66
CA LEU A 144 7.83 -20.00 -0.33
C LEU A 144 6.68 -19.52 0.55
N GLU A 145 5.54 -19.22 -0.03
CA GLU A 145 4.30 -18.81 0.59
C GLU A 145 3.12 -19.25 -0.26
N ASP A 146 1.93 -19.26 0.32
CA ASP A 146 0.67 -19.50 -0.39
C ASP A 146 -0.26 -18.30 -0.25
N SER A 147 -0.88 -17.92 -1.37
CA SER A 147 -1.94 -16.91 -1.46
C SER A 147 -3.28 -17.55 -1.83
N GLY A 148 -4.33 -16.76 -1.83
CA GLY A 148 -5.67 -17.17 -2.30
C GLY A 148 -5.79 -17.23 -3.81
N PHE A 149 -4.80 -16.75 -4.55
CA PHE A 149 -4.82 -16.62 -6.00
C PHE A 149 -3.41 -16.73 -6.60
N ASP A 150 -3.34 -17.18 -7.85
CA ASP A 150 -2.10 -17.21 -8.64
C ASP A 150 -2.34 -16.46 -9.96
N VAL A 151 -1.43 -15.56 -10.35
CA VAL A 151 -1.51 -14.83 -11.62
C VAL A 151 -0.69 -15.49 -12.69
N GLY A 152 -1.36 -15.85 -13.79
CA GLY A 152 -0.78 -16.23 -15.06
C GLY A 152 -1.31 -15.34 -16.19
N PRO A 153 -0.97 -15.61 -17.46
CA PRO A 153 -1.40 -14.79 -18.59
C PRO A 153 -2.94 -14.75 -18.79
N ALA A 154 -3.65 -15.86 -18.53
CA ALA A 154 -5.11 -15.89 -18.66
C ALA A 154 -5.80 -15.08 -17.56
N GLU A 155 -5.29 -15.16 -16.33
CA GLU A 155 -5.77 -14.36 -15.20
C GLU A 155 -5.47 -12.88 -15.43
N MET A 156 -4.32 -12.55 -16.02
CA MET A 156 -3.96 -11.17 -16.39
C MET A 156 -4.94 -10.58 -17.40
N GLU A 157 -5.28 -11.31 -18.46
CA GLU A 157 -6.31 -10.86 -19.41
C GLU A 157 -7.65 -10.63 -18.74
N ALA A 158 -8.08 -11.55 -17.87
CA ALA A 158 -9.35 -11.42 -17.13
C ALA A 158 -9.36 -10.24 -16.15
N LEU A 159 -8.22 -9.90 -15.54
CA LEU A 159 -8.06 -8.71 -14.69
C LEU A 159 -8.14 -7.42 -15.50
N LEU A 160 -7.48 -7.37 -16.66
CA LEU A 160 -7.49 -6.20 -17.55
C LEU A 160 -8.86 -5.92 -18.20
N ASP A 161 -9.70 -6.95 -18.32
CA ASP A 161 -11.08 -6.81 -18.79
C ASP A 161 -12.04 -6.21 -17.73
N ILE A 162 -11.60 -6.03 -16.48
CA ILE A 162 -12.42 -5.41 -15.44
C ILE A 162 -12.52 -3.90 -15.70
N PRO A 163 -13.74 -3.33 -15.82
CA PRO A 163 -13.92 -1.89 -16.00
C PRO A 163 -13.31 -1.10 -14.84
N GLY A 164 -12.39 -0.19 -15.14
CA GLY A 164 -11.64 0.60 -14.16
C GLY A 164 -10.19 0.14 -13.97
N VAL A 165 -9.82 -1.04 -14.48
CA VAL A 165 -8.42 -1.48 -14.57
C VAL A 165 -7.80 -0.85 -15.82
N ALA A 166 -6.71 -0.08 -15.63
CA ALA A 166 -6.14 0.80 -16.65
C ALA A 166 -4.68 0.46 -17.02
N GLY A 167 -4.02 -0.40 -16.24
CA GLY A 167 -2.61 -0.73 -16.41
C GLY A 167 -2.22 -2.07 -15.82
N LEU A 168 -0.99 -2.51 -16.06
CA LEU A 168 -0.34 -3.56 -15.29
C LEU A 168 0.17 -2.96 -13.98
N GLY A 169 -0.10 -3.62 -12.87
CA GLY A 169 0.44 -3.31 -11.57
C GLY A 169 1.95 -3.53 -11.47
N GLU A 170 2.53 -3.10 -10.38
CA GLU A 170 3.97 -3.14 -10.19
C GLU A 170 4.57 -4.54 -10.41
N VAL A 171 5.59 -4.61 -11.27
CA VAL A 171 6.30 -5.84 -11.55
C VAL A 171 7.38 -6.05 -10.48
N MET A 172 7.02 -6.71 -9.38
CA MET A 172 7.89 -6.90 -8.20
C MET A 172 8.97 -7.97 -8.42
N ASP A 173 8.70 -9.05 -9.15
CA ASP A 173 9.76 -10.05 -9.44
C ASP A 173 10.66 -9.62 -10.62
N PHE A 174 11.26 -8.41 -10.46
CA PHE A 174 12.18 -7.83 -11.42
C PHE A 174 13.40 -8.73 -11.69
N ASN A 175 13.77 -9.59 -10.75
CA ASN A 175 14.86 -10.52 -10.93
C ASN A 175 14.49 -11.64 -11.92
N ALA A 176 13.28 -12.17 -11.83
CA ALA A 176 12.76 -13.16 -12.78
C ALA A 176 12.66 -12.55 -14.20
N VAL A 177 12.12 -11.36 -14.32
CA VAL A 177 12.06 -10.62 -15.61
C VAL A 177 13.46 -10.42 -16.20
N ALA A 178 14.41 -9.93 -15.40
CA ALA A 178 15.78 -9.72 -15.85
C ALA A 178 16.54 -11.01 -16.19
N ALA A 179 16.07 -12.16 -15.69
CA ALA A 179 16.58 -13.50 -16.00
C ALA A 179 15.87 -14.17 -17.19
N GLY A 180 14.79 -13.57 -17.69
CA GLY A 180 14.01 -14.13 -18.80
C GLY A 180 13.04 -15.24 -18.38
N ASP A 181 12.49 -15.16 -17.17
CA ASP A 181 11.49 -16.10 -16.66
C ASP A 181 10.24 -16.11 -17.53
N GLU A 182 9.86 -17.30 -18.02
CA GLU A 182 8.78 -17.47 -18.99
C GLU A 182 7.41 -17.04 -18.44
N ARG A 183 7.13 -17.32 -17.14
CA ARG A 183 5.86 -16.93 -16.49
C ARG A 183 5.73 -15.42 -16.45
N MET A 184 6.75 -14.73 -15.93
CA MET A 184 6.71 -13.26 -15.81
C MET A 184 6.66 -12.57 -17.17
N LEU A 185 7.41 -13.08 -18.16
CA LEU A 185 7.38 -12.54 -19.52
C LEU A 185 5.99 -12.71 -20.15
N SER A 186 5.34 -13.87 -19.96
CA SER A 186 3.99 -14.11 -20.50
C SER A 186 2.93 -13.20 -19.86
N VAL A 187 3.03 -12.90 -18.56
CA VAL A 187 2.16 -11.94 -17.86
C VAL A 187 2.34 -10.52 -18.41
N ILE A 188 3.59 -10.09 -18.60
CA ILE A 188 3.91 -8.77 -19.17
C ILE A 188 3.42 -8.68 -20.63
N GLU A 189 3.59 -9.73 -21.43
CA GLU A 189 3.16 -9.77 -22.81
C GLU A 189 1.64 -9.71 -22.95
N ALA A 190 0.89 -10.41 -22.08
CA ALA A 190 -0.57 -10.31 -22.02
C ALA A 190 -1.00 -8.86 -21.75
N ALA A 191 -0.42 -8.18 -20.78
CA ALA A 191 -0.72 -6.78 -20.50
C ALA A 191 -0.31 -5.83 -21.65
N ALA A 192 0.86 -6.04 -22.24
CA ALA A 192 1.32 -5.24 -23.37
C ALA A 192 0.39 -5.34 -24.59
N ASN A 193 -0.18 -6.52 -24.86
CA ASN A 193 -1.13 -6.74 -25.93
C ASN A 193 -2.46 -5.98 -25.74
N HIS A 194 -2.86 -5.70 -24.51
CA HIS A 194 -3.98 -4.80 -24.19
C HIS A 194 -3.65 -3.31 -24.41
N GLY A 195 -2.38 -2.98 -24.67
CA GLY A 195 -1.94 -1.61 -24.93
C GLY A 195 -2.02 -0.69 -23.71
N VAL A 196 -2.04 -1.23 -22.49
CA VAL A 196 -2.06 -0.49 -21.22
C VAL A 196 -0.66 -0.01 -20.82
N PHE A 197 -0.55 0.85 -19.82
CA PHE A 197 0.75 1.17 -19.22
C PHE A 197 1.23 0.02 -18.31
N LEU A 198 2.54 -0.11 -18.15
CA LEU A 198 3.16 -1.19 -17.37
C LEU A 198 3.96 -0.55 -16.23
N ASP A 199 3.55 -0.82 -14.98
CA ASP A 199 4.22 -0.26 -13.81
C ASP A 199 5.33 -1.19 -13.28
N GLY A 200 6.33 -0.62 -12.61
CA GLY A 200 7.51 -1.36 -12.18
C GLY A 200 7.94 -1.07 -10.76
N HIS A 201 8.62 -2.07 -10.19
CA HIS A 201 9.26 -2.04 -8.88
C HIS A 201 10.68 -2.61 -9.01
N VAL A 202 11.69 -1.73 -9.17
CA VAL A 202 13.02 -2.16 -9.66
C VAL A 202 14.19 -1.69 -8.80
N SER A 203 14.02 -1.61 -7.51
CA SER A 203 14.97 -1.02 -6.54
C SER A 203 16.44 -1.44 -6.69
N ALA A 204 16.71 -2.69 -7.07
CA ALA A 204 18.04 -3.27 -7.06
C ALA A 204 18.70 -3.38 -8.45
N LEU A 205 17.98 -3.12 -9.56
CA LEU A 205 18.54 -3.25 -10.90
C LEU A 205 19.24 -1.99 -11.36
N THR A 206 20.40 -2.18 -11.96
CA THR A 206 21.19 -1.14 -12.65
C THR A 206 21.83 -1.71 -13.92
N GLY A 207 22.37 -0.85 -14.77
CA GLY A 207 23.12 -1.22 -15.95
C GLY A 207 22.32 -2.11 -16.91
N ARG A 208 22.95 -3.18 -17.39
CA ARG A 208 22.36 -4.06 -18.40
C ARG A 208 21.06 -4.73 -17.93
N ARG A 209 20.95 -5.08 -16.64
CA ARG A 209 19.75 -5.73 -16.11
C ARG A 209 18.55 -4.77 -16.07
N LEU A 210 18.78 -3.50 -15.71
CA LEU A 210 17.76 -2.46 -15.79
C LEU A 210 17.31 -2.21 -17.23
N GLN A 211 18.26 -2.19 -18.19
CA GLN A 211 17.92 -2.07 -19.62
C GLN A 211 17.10 -3.25 -20.11
N THR A 212 17.41 -4.48 -19.65
CA THR A 212 16.60 -5.66 -19.98
C THR A 212 15.16 -5.49 -19.49
N PHE A 213 14.98 -5.09 -18.24
CA PHE A 213 13.67 -4.84 -17.67
C PHE A 213 12.89 -3.78 -18.46
N ARG A 214 13.55 -2.66 -18.80
CA ARG A 214 12.96 -1.60 -19.64
C ARG A 214 12.58 -2.11 -21.04
N ALA A 215 13.41 -2.96 -21.64
CA ALA A 215 13.18 -3.53 -22.97
C ALA A 215 11.98 -4.49 -23.03
N MET A 216 11.58 -5.06 -21.89
CA MET A 216 10.36 -5.88 -21.77
C MET A 216 9.08 -5.04 -21.69
N GLY A 217 9.19 -3.71 -21.75
CA GLY A 217 8.06 -2.80 -21.84
C GLY A 217 7.70 -2.08 -20.54
N VAL A 218 8.20 -2.53 -19.38
CA VAL A 218 7.97 -1.84 -18.10
C VAL A 218 8.72 -0.52 -18.09
N ASP A 219 8.00 0.59 -17.90
CA ASP A 219 8.52 1.94 -18.17
C ASP A 219 8.38 2.92 -17.00
N SER A 220 8.17 2.40 -15.79
CA SER A 220 8.20 3.19 -14.54
C SER A 220 8.90 2.45 -13.41
N ASP A 221 9.30 3.19 -12.40
CA ASP A 221 9.79 2.70 -11.11
C ASP A 221 9.43 3.70 -10.00
N HIS A 222 9.01 3.19 -8.84
CA HIS A 222 8.74 3.99 -7.65
C HIS A 222 9.71 3.69 -6.49
N THR A 223 10.74 2.87 -6.75
CA THR A 223 11.70 2.41 -5.73
C THR A 223 13.12 2.94 -5.98
N VAL A 224 13.26 4.27 -5.98
CA VAL A 224 14.49 4.99 -6.35
C VAL A 224 15.37 5.26 -5.12
N PRO A 225 16.39 4.43 -4.83
CA PRO A 225 17.18 4.54 -3.60
C PRO A 225 18.25 5.63 -3.64
N SER A 226 18.61 6.17 -4.81
CA SER A 226 19.70 7.16 -4.95
C SER A 226 19.54 8.08 -6.15
N ALA A 227 20.24 9.22 -6.12
CA ALA A 227 20.27 10.17 -7.22
C ALA A 227 20.88 9.58 -8.51
N GLU A 228 21.85 8.66 -8.39
CA GLU A 228 22.44 7.96 -9.55
C GLU A 228 21.40 7.10 -10.24
N LYS A 229 20.62 6.34 -9.46
CA LYS A 229 19.53 5.49 -9.96
C LYS A 229 18.48 6.34 -10.67
N LEU A 230 18.05 7.45 -10.08
CA LEU A 230 17.12 8.39 -10.70
C LEU A 230 17.62 8.87 -12.07
N ARG A 231 18.89 9.28 -12.16
CA ARG A 231 19.48 9.74 -13.44
C ARG A 231 19.57 8.62 -14.46
N GLU A 232 19.94 7.39 -14.04
CA GLU A 232 20.01 6.24 -14.92
C GLU A 232 18.64 5.89 -15.50
N GLU A 233 17.61 5.86 -14.69
CA GLU A 233 16.25 5.57 -15.12
C GLU A 233 15.70 6.62 -16.07
N LEU A 234 15.86 7.89 -15.75
CA LEU A 234 15.46 8.97 -16.67
C LEU A 234 16.19 8.87 -18.02
N ALA A 235 17.49 8.55 -18.01
CA ALA A 235 18.27 8.35 -19.25
C ALA A 235 17.80 7.17 -20.08
N LEU A 236 17.23 6.13 -19.44
CA LEU A 236 16.64 4.97 -20.10
C LEU A 236 15.15 5.17 -20.46
N GLY A 237 14.60 6.34 -20.17
CA GLY A 237 13.22 6.69 -20.50
C GLY A 237 12.17 6.12 -19.57
N PHE A 238 12.52 5.79 -18.34
CA PHE A 238 11.53 5.49 -17.29
C PHE A 238 10.76 6.74 -16.88
N THR A 239 9.54 6.55 -16.42
CA THR A 239 8.85 7.49 -15.55
C THR A 239 9.26 7.16 -14.12
N VAL A 240 9.90 8.11 -13.45
CA VAL A 240 10.38 7.94 -12.08
C VAL A 240 9.32 8.48 -11.13
N GLN A 241 8.79 7.61 -10.29
CA GLN A 241 7.73 7.91 -9.33
C GLN A 241 8.36 7.95 -7.93
N VAL A 242 8.56 9.16 -7.39
CA VAL A 242 9.31 9.37 -6.15
C VAL A 242 8.36 9.42 -4.97
N GLN A 243 8.49 8.46 -4.05
CA GLN A 243 7.73 8.42 -2.81
C GLN A 243 8.45 9.18 -1.68
N GLU A 244 7.72 9.50 -0.60
CA GLU A 244 8.23 10.34 0.48
C GLU A 244 9.46 9.76 1.17
N CYS A 245 9.49 8.46 1.45
CA CYS A 245 10.61 7.81 2.13
C CYS A 245 11.93 7.85 1.35
N MET A 246 11.88 8.14 0.04
CA MET A 246 13.05 8.29 -0.82
C MET A 246 13.51 9.74 -0.93
N LEU A 247 12.64 10.71 -0.58
CA LEU A 247 12.98 12.13 -0.66
C LEU A 247 14.12 12.48 0.32
N ASN A 248 15.19 12.97 -0.24
CA ASN A 248 16.31 13.57 0.45
C ASN A 248 16.90 14.70 -0.42
N ARG A 249 17.86 15.47 0.12
CA ARG A 249 18.43 16.60 -0.62
C ARG A 249 19.11 16.21 -1.92
N GLU A 250 19.74 15.03 -1.99
CA GLU A 250 20.44 14.57 -3.20
C GLU A 250 19.46 14.17 -4.30
N ILE A 251 18.39 13.47 -3.96
CA ILE A 251 17.29 13.11 -4.87
C ILE A 251 16.62 14.39 -5.38
N VAL A 252 16.25 15.33 -4.49
CA VAL A 252 15.63 16.60 -4.89
C VAL A 252 16.54 17.43 -5.78
N GLN A 253 17.85 17.47 -5.49
CA GLN A 253 18.81 18.14 -6.37
C GLN A 253 18.86 17.48 -7.75
N ALA A 254 18.85 16.13 -7.81
CA ALA A 254 18.82 15.42 -9.09
C ALA A 254 17.51 15.68 -9.87
N MET A 255 16.36 15.82 -9.17
CA MET A 255 15.09 16.22 -9.79
C MET A 255 15.15 17.65 -10.34
N ASN A 256 15.77 18.60 -9.60
CA ASN A 256 15.96 19.97 -10.06
C ASN A 256 16.87 20.05 -11.28
N ASP A 257 17.92 19.25 -11.33
CA ASP A 257 18.93 19.24 -12.39
C ASP A 257 18.50 18.43 -13.63
N ALA A 258 17.39 17.67 -13.54
CA ALA A 258 16.92 16.84 -14.63
C ALA A 258 16.59 17.68 -15.87
N PRO A 259 17.19 17.38 -17.03
CA PRO A 259 16.94 18.14 -18.27
C PRO A 259 15.53 17.92 -18.81
N VAL A 260 14.95 16.75 -18.54
CA VAL A 260 13.57 16.38 -18.87
C VAL A 260 12.82 16.11 -17.59
N GLN A 261 11.78 16.88 -17.33
CA GLN A 261 11.03 16.84 -16.07
C GLN A 261 9.66 16.19 -16.20
N ASP A 262 9.24 15.89 -17.43
CA ASP A 262 7.89 15.34 -17.70
C ASP A 262 7.73 13.88 -17.28
N ARG A 263 8.85 13.20 -16.96
CA ARG A 263 8.89 11.81 -16.51
C ARG A 263 9.20 11.66 -15.01
N ILE A 264 9.00 12.72 -14.24
CA ILE A 264 9.11 12.67 -12.78
C ILE A 264 7.72 12.86 -12.19
N CYS A 265 7.31 11.95 -11.32
CA CYS A 265 6.08 12.02 -10.54
C CYS A 265 6.39 11.95 -9.05
N LEU A 266 5.55 12.56 -8.23
CA LEU A 266 5.47 12.30 -6.79
C LEU A 266 4.31 11.35 -6.55
N VAL A 267 4.51 10.33 -5.72
CA VAL A 267 3.53 9.29 -5.39
C VAL A 267 3.55 8.99 -3.91
N THR A 268 2.51 8.34 -3.41
CA THR A 268 2.45 7.99 -1.99
C THR A 268 2.92 6.58 -1.69
N ASP A 269 2.68 5.62 -2.56
CA ASP A 269 2.91 4.19 -2.28
C ASP A 269 2.08 3.75 -1.05
N ASP A 270 2.63 2.99 -0.13
CA ASP A 270 1.99 2.55 1.11
C ASP A 270 1.82 3.70 2.11
N VAL A 271 0.58 4.01 2.45
CA VAL A 271 0.27 5.02 3.48
C VAL A 271 -0.61 4.42 4.59
N PRO A 272 0.01 3.96 5.70
CA PRO A 272 -0.75 3.46 6.84
C PRO A 272 -1.66 4.54 7.45
N LEU A 273 -2.82 4.14 7.95
CA LEU A 273 -3.84 5.05 8.49
C LEU A 273 -3.31 6.10 9.47
N PRO A 274 -2.45 5.78 10.47
CA PRO A 274 -1.97 6.81 11.40
C PRO A 274 -1.15 7.91 10.72
N ARG A 275 -0.43 7.56 9.65
CA ARG A 275 0.32 8.54 8.85
C ARG A 275 -0.62 9.35 7.97
N LEU A 276 -1.54 8.69 7.27
CA LEU A 276 -2.54 9.32 6.42
C LEU A 276 -3.35 10.39 7.18
N MET A 277 -3.84 10.05 8.36
CA MET A 277 -4.66 10.96 9.18
C MET A 277 -3.87 12.13 9.79
N ARG A 278 -2.59 11.93 10.14
CA ARG A 278 -1.78 12.96 10.81
C ARG A 278 -1.02 13.87 9.85
N GLN A 279 -0.55 13.32 8.75
CA GLN A 279 0.34 14.02 7.82
C GLN A 279 -0.40 14.42 6.53
N GLY A 280 -1.34 13.62 6.09
CA GLY A 280 -2.05 13.75 4.83
C GLY A 280 -1.63 12.70 3.80
N HIS A 281 -2.08 12.90 2.57
CA HIS A 281 -1.86 12.05 1.41
C HIS A 281 -0.74 12.64 0.52
N LEU A 282 -0.95 12.76 -0.79
CA LEU A 282 0.04 13.29 -1.74
C LEU A 282 0.45 14.74 -1.45
N ASN A 283 -0.42 15.53 -0.82
CA ASN A 283 -0.08 16.87 -0.35
C ASN A 283 1.12 16.88 0.62
N PHE A 284 1.28 15.87 1.46
CA PHE A 284 2.42 15.73 2.35
C PHE A 284 3.72 15.41 1.58
N VAL A 285 3.65 14.59 0.54
CA VAL A 285 4.80 14.30 -0.33
C VAL A 285 5.26 15.57 -1.06
N VAL A 286 4.31 16.37 -1.56
CA VAL A 286 4.58 17.68 -2.17
C VAL A 286 5.24 18.63 -1.17
N GLU A 287 4.68 18.77 0.02
CA GLU A 287 5.23 19.59 1.11
C GLU A 287 6.66 19.18 1.43
N ARG A 288 6.91 17.89 1.60
CA ARG A 288 8.23 17.36 1.91
C ARG A 288 9.25 17.61 0.82
N ALA A 289 8.86 17.47 -0.45
CA ALA A 289 9.75 17.78 -1.58
C ALA A 289 10.14 19.26 -1.61
N ILE A 290 9.19 20.17 -1.34
CA ILE A 290 9.43 21.62 -1.27
C ILE A 290 10.34 21.99 -0.10
N GLU A 291 10.14 21.39 1.08
CA GLU A 291 11.02 21.59 2.25
C GLU A 291 12.47 21.19 1.97
N LEU A 292 12.68 20.17 1.14
CA LEU A 292 13.99 19.69 0.73
C LEU A 292 14.62 20.51 -0.41
N GLY A 293 13.88 21.49 -0.96
CA GLY A 293 14.40 22.46 -1.93
C GLY A 293 13.89 22.29 -3.36
N LEU A 294 12.81 21.51 -3.58
CA LEU A 294 12.13 21.50 -4.86
C LEU A 294 11.32 22.80 -5.06
N ASP A 295 11.33 23.32 -6.28
CA ASP A 295 10.50 24.48 -6.63
C ASP A 295 9.02 24.14 -6.44
N PRO A 296 8.21 24.99 -5.78
CA PRO A 296 6.80 24.67 -5.49
C PRO A 296 5.94 24.37 -6.73
N ILE A 297 6.12 25.09 -7.82
CA ILE A 297 5.34 24.86 -9.04
C ILE A 297 5.77 23.54 -9.71
N ARG A 298 7.05 23.20 -9.66
CA ARG A 298 7.53 21.89 -10.11
C ARG A 298 7.00 20.76 -9.25
N ALA A 299 6.99 20.92 -7.92
CA ALA A 299 6.41 19.92 -7.02
C ALA A 299 4.93 19.66 -7.33
N ILE A 300 4.15 20.73 -7.54
CA ILE A 300 2.75 20.65 -7.95
C ILE A 300 2.65 19.96 -9.31
N ARG A 301 3.49 20.31 -10.29
CA ARG A 301 3.50 19.66 -11.60
C ARG A 301 3.76 18.16 -11.52
N TYR A 302 4.68 17.74 -10.64
CA TYR A 302 5.01 16.32 -10.42
C TYR A 302 3.92 15.54 -9.68
N ALA A 303 2.97 16.23 -9.06
CA ALA A 303 1.81 15.66 -8.41
C ALA A 303 0.48 15.90 -9.17
N THR A 304 0.52 16.43 -10.39
CA THR A 304 -0.68 16.78 -11.15
C THR A 304 -0.58 16.34 -12.62
N ILE A 305 -0.03 17.19 -13.50
CA ILE A 305 -0.02 16.93 -14.96
C ILE A 305 0.90 15.76 -15.35
N ASN A 306 2.04 15.58 -14.69
CA ASN A 306 2.96 14.49 -15.03
C ASN A 306 2.35 13.11 -14.76
N PRO A 307 1.83 12.82 -13.54
CA PRO A 307 1.14 11.56 -13.30
C PRO A 307 -0.14 11.42 -14.14
N ALA A 308 -0.89 12.50 -14.41
CA ALA A 308 -2.05 12.42 -15.30
C ALA A 308 -1.64 11.96 -16.73
N VAL A 309 -0.55 12.50 -17.28
CA VAL A 309 -0.02 12.06 -18.59
C VAL A 309 0.46 10.61 -18.51
N ARG A 310 1.13 10.19 -17.44
CA ARG A 310 1.54 8.80 -17.20
C ARG A 310 0.34 7.85 -17.25
N LEU A 311 -0.77 8.24 -16.62
CA LEU A 311 -2.03 7.48 -16.60
C LEU A 311 -2.89 7.67 -17.86
N ARG A 312 -2.39 8.41 -18.87
CA ARG A 312 -3.10 8.72 -20.14
C ARG A 312 -4.39 9.53 -19.93
N LEU A 313 -4.47 10.28 -18.83
CA LEU A 313 -5.57 11.19 -18.50
C LEU A 313 -5.29 12.58 -19.08
N TYR A 314 -5.32 12.73 -20.38
CA TYR A 314 -4.84 13.94 -21.09
C TYR A 314 -5.69 15.20 -20.83
N HIS A 315 -6.87 15.06 -20.21
CA HIS A 315 -7.73 16.18 -19.84
C HIS A 315 -7.77 16.45 -18.34
N THR A 316 -6.82 15.91 -17.56
CA THR A 316 -6.72 16.04 -16.10
C THR A 316 -5.36 16.62 -15.70
N GLY A 317 -5.26 17.22 -14.51
CA GLY A 317 -3.98 17.65 -13.90
C GLY A 317 -3.51 19.05 -14.31
N GLY A 318 -4.37 19.86 -14.93
CA GLY A 318 -4.06 21.26 -15.27
C GLY A 318 -5.28 22.17 -15.20
N ILE A 319 -5.06 23.48 -15.00
CA ILE A 319 -6.10 24.51 -15.09
C ILE A 319 -5.96 25.23 -16.43
N ALA A 320 -6.69 24.76 -17.43
CA ALA A 320 -6.72 25.33 -18.77
C ALA A 320 -8.06 25.01 -19.49
N PRO A 321 -8.49 25.79 -20.48
CA PRO A 321 -9.69 25.48 -21.25
C PRO A 321 -9.67 24.08 -21.86
N GLY A 322 -10.77 23.33 -21.67
CA GLY A 322 -10.93 21.95 -22.14
C GLY A 322 -10.47 20.88 -21.16
N MET A 323 -9.81 21.26 -20.06
CA MET A 323 -9.46 20.33 -18.98
C MET A 323 -10.68 20.07 -18.09
N GLU A 324 -10.73 18.92 -17.44
CA GLU A 324 -11.68 18.64 -16.37
C GLU A 324 -11.46 19.62 -15.21
N ALA A 325 -12.54 20.04 -14.57
CA ALA A 325 -12.48 20.98 -13.46
C ALA A 325 -12.19 20.25 -12.13
N ASP A 326 -11.02 19.60 -12.10
CA ASP A 326 -10.43 18.96 -10.92
C ASP A 326 -9.41 19.94 -10.33
N MET A 327 -9.74 20.57 -9.20
CA MET A 327 -8.90 21.61 -8.63
C MET A 327 -9.10 21.77 -7.13
N GLN A 328 -8.16 22.47 -6.50
CA GLN A 328 -8.20 22.77 -5.09
C GLN A 328 -7.80 24.23 -4.84
N LEU A 329 -8.35 24.84 -3.80
CA LEU A 329 -7.97 26.15 -3.31
C LEU A 329 -7.17 26.02 -2.03
N VAL A 330 -5.95 26.58 -2.01
CA VAL A 330 -5.04 26.54 -0.86
C VAL A 330 -4.51 27.95 -0.54
N GLN A 331 -4.21 28.23 0.72
CA GLN A 331 -3.63 29.53 1.13
C GLN A 331 -2.12 29.60 0.97
N ASP A 332 -1.43 28.46 1.01
CA ASP A 332 0.04 28.37 0.92
C ASP A 332 0.45 27.24 -0.03
N LEU A 333 1.28 27.57 -1.02
CA LEU A 333 1.82 26.60 -1.96
C LEU A 333 2.86 25.66 -1.33
N ARG A 334 3.49 26.06 -0.22
CA ARG A 334 4.51 25.26 0.47
C ARG A 334 3.88 24.21 1.38
N HIS A 335 2.69 24.53 1.89
CA HIS A 335 1.89 23.66 2.76
C HIS A 335 0.48 23.53 2.17
N PRO A 336 0.31 22.78 1.07
CA PRO A 336 -0.97 22.73 0.35
C PRO A 336 -2.02 21.95 1.17
N ARG A 337 -2.75 22.70 1.98
CA ARG A 337 -3.92 22.23 2.73
C ARG A 337 -5.16 22.83 2.10
N PRO A 338 -6.01 22.07 1.41
CA PRO A 338 -7.13 22.62 0.68
C PRO A 338 -8.26 23.07 1.61
N GLU A 339 -8.77 24.27 1.36
CA GLU A 339 -10.02 24.75 1.93
C GLU A 339 -11.22 24.31 1.09
N LEU A 340 -11.04 24.21 -0.22
CA LEU A 340 -12.03 23.77 -1.18
C LEU A 340 -11.41 22.79 -2.17
N VAL A 341 -12.15 21.71 -2.49
CA VAL A 341 -11.76 20.78 -3.55
C VAL A 341 -12.94 20.54 -4.49
N LEU A 342 -12.65 20.65 -5.79
CA LEU A 342 -13.58 20.31 -6.86
C LEU A 342 -13.11 19.07 -7.59
N ARG A 343 -14.07 18.21 -7.95
CA ARG A 343 -13.89 17.07 -8.81
C ARG A 343 -14.96 17.12 -9.93
N ALA A 344 -14.50 17.15 -11.18
CA ALA A 344 -15.38 17.33 -12.35
C ALA A 344 -16.36 18.51 -12.21
N GLY A 345 -15.88 19.62 -11.63
CA GLY A 345 -16.66 20.85 -11.44
C GLY A 345 -17.63 20.86 -10.25
N GLU A 346 -17.75 19.75 -9.53
CA GLU A 346 -18.56 19.67 -8.32
C GLU A 346 -17.69 19.84 -7.07
N ILE A 347 -18.18 20.60 -6.09
CA ILE A 347 -17.50 20.78 -4.82
C ILE A 347 -17.65 19.49 -4.01
N VAL A 348 -16.55 18.82 -3.69
CA VAL A 348 -16.51 17.54 -2.96
C VAL A 348 -15.94 17.69 -1.55
N TRP A 349 -15.23 18.80 -1.29
CA TRP A 349 -14.73 19.19 0.02
C TRP A 349 -14.86 20.69 0.19
N ASP A 350 -15.43 21.10 1.31
CA ASP A 350 -15.67 22.52 1.62
C ASP A 350 -15.40 22.79 3.10
N HIS A 351 -14.28 23.48 3.41
CA HIS A 351 -13.90 23.95 4.75
C HIS A 351 -14.08 22.91 5.86
N GLY A 352 -13.53 21.72 5.66
CA GLY A 352 -13.57 20.62 6.63
C GLY A 352 -14.77 19.68 6.48
N SER A 353 -15.62 19.91 5.48
CA SER A 353 -16.82 19.10 5.24
C SER A 353 -16.67 18.28 3.95
N TYR A 354 -16.74 16.96 4.05
CA TYR A 354 -16.86 16.07 2.89
C TYR A 354 -18.29 16.09 2.36
N LEU A 355 -18.42 16.24 1.06
CA LEU A 355 -19.70 16.33 0.36
C LEU A 355 -19.83 15.19 -0.66
N PRO A 356 -20.19 13.97 -0.21
CA PRO A 356 -20.33 12.82 -1.12
C PRO A 356 -21.52 13.02 -2.05
N HIS A 357 -21.38 12.63 -3.32
CA HIS A 357 -22.45 12.70 -4.31
C HIS A 357 -23.17 11.36 -4.52
N THR A 358 -22.74 10.32 -3.82
CA THR A 358 -23.23 8.94 -3.99
C THR A 358 -23.56 8.27 -2.68
N ALA A 359 -24.42 7.24 -2.75
CA ALA A 359 -24.72 6.42 -1.60
C ALA A 359 -23.54 5.48 -1.27
N PRO A 360 -23.35 5.11 0.01
CA PRO A 360 -22.31 4.17 0.43
C PRO A 360 -22.39 2.83 -0.31
N TYR A 361 -21.23 2.30 -0.71
CA TYR A 361 -21.12 0.99 -1.30
C TYR A 361 -21.43 -0.09 -0.26
N GLN A 362 -22.32 -1.02 -0.61
CA GLN A 362 -22.62 -2.16 0.24
C GLN A 362 -21.67 -3.31 -0.12
N ILE A 363 -20.80 -3.69 0.82
CA ILE A 363 -19.83 -4.78 0.62
C ILE A 363 -20.62 -6.10 0.48
N PRO A 364 -20.53 -6.81 -0.65
CA PRO A 364 -21.18 -8.10 -0.84
C PRO A 364 -20.68 -9.17 0.13
N ASP A 365 -21.55 -10.12 0.51
CA ASP A 365 -21.22 -11.14 1.51
C ASP A 365 -20.02 -12.01 1.11
N HIS A 366 -19.85 -12.33 -0.19
CA HIS A 366 -18.72 -13.13 -0.65
C HIS A 366 -17.37 -12.44 -0.46
N LEU A 367 -17.32 -11.10 -0.43
CA LEU A 367 -16.10 -10.34 -0.13
C LEU A 367 -15.81 -10.24 1.38
N ARG A 368 -16.78 -10.63 2.23
CA ARG A 368 -16.63 -10.67 3.69
C ARG A 368 -16.13 -12.04 4.20
N SER A 369 -16.22 -13.09 3.40
CA SER A 369 -15.79 -14.44 3.78
C SER A 369 -14.40 -14.74 3.25
N SER A 370 -13.39 -14.50 4.07
CA SER A 370 -11.99 -14.57 3.62
C SER A 370 -11.06 -15.37 4.55
N VAL A 371 -11.57 -15.94 5.65
CA VAL A 371 -10.77 -16.75 6.59
C VAL A 371 -11.35 -18.15 6.73
N HIS A 372 -10.81 -19.10 5.98
CA HIS A 372 -11.23 -20.50 5.91
C HIS A 372 -10.29 -21.40 6.73
N LEU A 373 -10.11 -21.06 8.00
CA LEU A 373 -9.22 -21.73 8.92
C LEU A 373 -10.01 -22.63 9.87
N ARG A 374 -9.49 -23.84 10.17
CA ARG A 374 -10.03 -24.66 11.26
C ARG A 374 -9.83 -23.98 12.63
N PRO A 375 -10.54 -24.38 13.67
CA PRO A 375 -10.22 -23.92 15.03
C PRO A 375 -8.74 -24.18 15.38
N VAL A 376 -8.06 -23.15 15.90
CA VAL A 376 -6.67 -23.21 16.31
C VAL A 376 -6.60 -23.55 17.80
N THR A 377 -5.68 -24.40 18.19
CA THR A 377 -5.44 -24.85 19.57
C THR A 377 -4.03 -24.50 20.02
N GLU A 378 -3.77 -24.56 21.31
CA GLU A 378 -2.43 -24.37 21.85
C GLU A 378 -1.39 -25.35 21.26
N ALA A 379 -1.84 -26.56 20.89
CA ALA A 379 -0.97 -27.57 20.29
C ALA A 379 -0.40 -27.16 18.92
N ASP A 380 -1.08 -26.24 18.21
CA ASP A 380 -0.63 -25.74 16.90
C ASP A 380 0.60 -24.82 17.01
N PHE A 381 0.89 -24.33 18.20
CA PHE A 381 2.06 -23.47 18.47
C PHE A 381 3.25 -24.25 19.07
N ALA A 382 3.08 -25.54 19.33
CA ALA A 382 4.13 -26.37 19.89
C ALA A 382 5.13 -26.82 18.82
N VAL A 383 6.40 -26.50 19.01
CA VAL A 383 7.47 -26.96 18.12
C VAL A 383 7.92 -28.35 18.56
N LYS A 384 7.37 -29.40 17.94
CA LYS A 384 7.65 -30.79 18.23
C LYS A 384 8.52 -31.44 17.15
N VAL A 385 9.45 -32.28 17.59
CA VAL A 385 10.29 -33.07 16.69
C VAL A 385 10.24 -34.53 17.06
N PRO A 386 10.22 -35.46 16.10
CA PRO A 386 10.34 -36.87 16.41
C PRO A 386 11.75 -37.17 16.97
N VAL A 387 11.81 -38.04 17.97
CA VAL A 387 13.07 -38.46 18.60
C VAL A 387 13.12 -39.99 18.72
N ARG A 388 14.33 -40.53 18.85
CA ARG A 388 14.50 -41.97 19.03
C ARG A 388 13.91 -42.48 20.35
N PRO A 389 13.50 -43.73 20.45
CA PRO A 389 13.13 -44.36 21.72
C PRO A 389 14.23 -44.20 22.78
N GLY A 390 13.84 -43.78 23.99
CA GLY A 390 14.78 -43.55 25.08
C GLY A 390 15.43 -42.17 25.12
N PHE A 391 15.04 -41.24 24.28
CA PHE A 391 15.44 -39.84 24.36
C PHE A 391 14.97 -39.25 25.68
N SER A 392 15.87 -38.75 26.50
CA SER A 392 15.58 -38.15 27.84
C SER A 392 15.62 -36.65 27.87
N GLY A 393 16.15 -36.03 26.83
CA GLY A 393 16.30 -34.58 26.67
C GLY A 393 17.53 -34.21 25.86
N GLY A 394 17.61 -32.97 25.44
CA GLY A 394 18.73 -32.49 24.62
C GLY A 394 18.71 -31.00 24.42
N ILE A 395 19.49 -30.59 23.43
CA ILE A 395 19.52 -29.23 22.92
C ILE A 395 19.32 -29.24 21.40
N ALA A 396 18.65 -28.23 20.89
CA ALA A 396 18.47 -28.03 19.45
C ALA A 396 19.17 -26.75 19.01
N VAL A 397 19.88 -26.81 17.88
CA VAL A 397 20.33 -25.60 17.17
C VAL A 397 19.17 -25.09 16.32
N VAL A 398 18.74 -23.87 16.57
CA VAL A 398 17.55 -23.28 15.96
C VAL A 398 17.89 -22.00 15.20
N ASN A 399 17.12 -21.74 14.13
CA ASN A 399 17.14 -20.49 13.39
C ASN A 399 16.13 -19.54 13.99
N LEU A 400 16.57 -18.37 14.42
CA LEU A 400 15.73 -17.30 14.92
C LEU A 400 15.79 -16.11 13.95
N ILE A 401 14.69 -15.38 13.89
CA ILE A 401 14.59 -14.12 13.17
C ILE A 401 15.12 -13.02 14.09
N GLY A 402 16.28 -12.46 13.78
CA GLY A 402 16.87 -11.32 14.45
C GLY A 402 16.39 -10.02 13.82
N GLN A 403 16.16 -9.00 14.64
CA GLN A 403 15.84 -7.66 14.17
C GLN A 403 17.15 -6.88 13.90
N ASP A 404 17.15 -6.07 12.85
CA ASP A 404 18.24 -5.14 12.52
C ASP A 404 17.82 -3.71 12.91
N GLY A 405 17.89 -3.41 14.20
CA GLY A 405 17.53 -2.10 14.76
C GLY A 405 16.05 -1.76 14.55
N ALA A 406 15.76 -0.56 14.03
CA ALA A 406 14.42 -0.10 13.70
C ALA A 406 13.99 -0.46 12.26
N SER A 407 14.85 -1.16 11.53
CA SER A 407 14.61 -1.56 10.15
C SER A 407 13.60 -2.71 10.07
N ILE A 408 12.91 -2.80 8.93
CA ILE A 408 12.12 -3.99 8.54
C ILE A 408 13.00 -5.16 8.10
N ARG A 409 14.30 -4.91 7.88
CA ARG A 409 15.27 -5.95 7.58
C ARG A 409 15.47 -6.83 8.78
N THR A 410 15.67 -8.08 8.52
CA THR A 410 15.93 -9.10 9.54
C THR A 410 17.27 -9.76 9.26
N GLN A 411 17.76 -10.52 10.22
CA GLN A 411 18.95 -11.33 10.07
C GLN A 411 18.72 -12.72 10.62
N ARG A 412 19.42 -13.71 10.10
CA ARG A 412 19.40 -15.06 10.62
C ARG A 412 20.28 -15.15 11.85
N VAL A 413 19.70 -15.53 12.99
CA VAL A 413 20.43 -15.75 14.26
C VAL A 413 20.33 -17.22 14.65
N ARG A 414 21.46 -17.85 14.90
CA ARG A 414 21.51 -19.26 15.37
C ARG A 414 21.65 -19.28 16.88
N LYS A 415 20.79 -20.02 17.54
CA LYS A 415 20.82 -20.22 19.00
C LYS A 415 20.64 -21.70 19.34
N THR A 416 21.12 -22.07 20.52
CA THR A 416 20.91 -23.39 21.10
C THR A 416 19.83 -23.29 22.17
N LEU A 417 18.73 -24.06 22.02
CA LEU A 417 17.60 -24.08 22.94
C LEU A 417 17.42 -25.48 23.53
N PRO A 418 16.87 -25.58 24.77
CA PRO A 418 16.55 -26.86 25.39
C PRO A 418 15.45 -27.61 24.63
N LEU A 419 15.61 -28.91 24.53
CA LEU A 419 14.65 -29.83 23.94
C LEU A 419 14.23 -30.84 25.02
N ALA A 420 12.97 -30.73 25.45
CA ALA A 420 12.43 -31.60 26.51
C ALA A 420 11.74 -32.81 25.91
N ALA A 421 12.03 -33.99 26.43
CA ALA A 421 11.34 -35.21 26.05
C ALA A 421 9.84 -35.10 26.36
N GLU A 422 8.99 -35.54 25.42
CA GLU A 422 7.57 -35.75 25.63
C GLU A 422 7.23 -37.24 25.55
N ARG A 423 5.98 -37.58 25.80
CA ARG A 423 5.49 -38.93 25.57
C ARG A 423 5.37 -39.20 24.06
N ASP A 424 5.33 -40.48 23.71
CA ASP A 424 5.05 -40.93 22.33
C ASP A 424 6.13 -40.66 21.26
N GLY A 425 7.41 -40.57 21.66
CA GLY A 425 8.52 -40.47 20.70
C GLY A 425 8.73 -39.09 20.13
N PHE A 426 8.23 -38.05 20.79
CA PHE A 426 8.48 -36.65 20.45
C PHE A 426 9.28 -35.93 21.54
N ALA A 427 9.90 -34.84 21.15
CA ALA A 427 10.46 -33.84 22.06
C ALA A 427 9.96 -32.45 21.67
N CYS A 428 9.70 -31.59 22.66
CA CYS A 428 9.21 -30.24 22.50
C CYS A 428 10.32 -29.22 22.73
N LEU A 429 10.47 -28.28 21.83
CA LEU A 429 11.42 -27.17 21.94
C LEU A 429 10.91 -26.18 23.02
N LYS A 430 11.77 -25.83 23.95
CA LYS A 430 11.50 -24.76 24.93
C LYS A 430 11.84 -23.42 24.29
N THR A 431 10.83 -22.69 23.89
CA THR A 431 10.97 -21.47 23.08
C THR A 431 11.19 -20.20 23.90
N ALA A 432 10.79 -20.19 25.17
CA ALA A 432 11.01 -19.02 26.04
C ALA A 432 12.53 -18.73 26.18
N PRO A 433 12.93 -17.43 26.24
CA PRO A 433 12.07 -16.24 26.37
C PRO A 433 11.65 -15.59 25.04
N TYR A 434 11.93 -16.22 23.90
CA TYR A 434 11.74 -15.62 22.56
C TYR A 434 10.27 -15.45 22.21
N LEU A 435 9.97 -14.36 21.50
CA LEU A 435 8.66 -14.14 20.92
C LEU A 435 8.38 -15.20 19.85
N LYS A 436 7.24 -15.86 19.95
CA LYS A 436 6.75 -16.79 18.93
C LYS A 436 5.94 -16.05 17.88
N MET A 437 6.13 -16.41 16.61
CA MET A 437 5.32 -16.01 15.48
C MET A 437 4.76 -17.27 14.82
N ALA A 438 3.49 -17.26 14.45
CA ALA A 438 2.88 -18.31 13.65
C ALA A 438 2.08 -17.70 12.51
N VAL A 439 2.21 -18.27 11.31
CA VAL A 439 1.51 -17.84 10.09
C VAL A 439 0.64 -18.98 9.63
N PHE A 440 -0.68 -18.82 9.73
CA PHE A 440 -1.67 -19.81 9.34
C PHE A 440 -2.20 -19.53 7.94
N ASN A 441 -2.24 -20.55 7.09
CA ASN A 441 -2.89 -20.45 5.79
C ASN A 441 -4.39 -20.23 5.99
N ARG A 442 -4.89 -19.06 5.58
CA ARG A 442 -6.31 -18.72 5.73
C ARG A 442 -7.19 -19.13 4.56
N TYR A 443 -6.60 -19.73 3.52
CA TYR A 443 -7.25 -20.10 2.26
C TYR A 443 -7.76 -21.55 2.24
N GLY A 444 -7.94 -22.17 3.42
CA GLY A 444 -8.50 -23.50 3.57
C GLY A 444 -7.49 -24.65 3.52
N ARG A 445 -6.20 -24.37 3.47
CA ARG A 445 -5.14 -25.39 3.61
C ARG A 445 -4.79 -25.56 5.08
N ASP A 446 -4.74 -26.81 5.57
CA ASP A 446 -4.30 -27.10 6.95
C ASP A 446 -2.77 -27.02 7.05
N GLN A 447 -2.25 -25.82 6.98
CA GLN A 447 -0.84 -25.52 6.92
C GLN A 447 -0.52 -24.26 7.73
N HIS A 448 0.59 -24.28 8.46
CA HIS A 448 1.11 -23.11 9.15
C HIS A 448 2.62 -23.20 9.34
N GLY A 449 3.28 -22.04 9.39
CA GLY A 449 4.69 -21.93 9.75
C GLY A 449 4.89 -21.31 11.11
N ILE A 450 5.96 -21.70 11.79
CA ILE A 450 6.37 -21.14 13.08
C ILE A 450 7.75 -20.51 12.99
N GLY A 451 7.90 -19.30 13.50
CA GLY A 451 9.16 -18.59 13.66
C GLY A 451 9.38 -18.16 15.12
N LEU A 452 10.63 -17.98 15.49
CA LEU A 452 11.03 -17.41 16.78
C LEU A 452 11.82 -16.13 16.53
N LEU A 453 11.46 -15.06 17.26
CA LEU A 453 12.06 -13.73 17.11
C LEU A 453 12.88 -13.37 18.34
N THR A 454 14.02 -12.72 18.10
CA THR A 454 14.84 -12.13 19.18
C THR A 454 14.51 -10.66 19.36
N GLY A 455 14.82 -10.10 20.54
CA GLY A 455 14.68 -8.67 20.81
C GLY A 455 13.31 -8.24 21.34
N MET A 456 12.37 -9.18 21.50
CA MET A 456 11.08 -8.98 22.17
C MET A 456 10.85 -10.07 23.22
N ASP A 457 11.84 -10.27 24.08
CA ASP A 457 11.81 -11.32 25.10
C ASP A 457 10.81 -10.95 26.21
N GLY A 458 9.99 -11.90 26.63
CA GLY A 458 9.08 -11.73 27.76
C GLY A 458 7.75 -11.04 27.45
N VAL A 459 7.31 -11.01 26.22
CA VAL A 459 5.94 -10.62 25.86
C VAL A 459 4.92 -11.50 26.58
N THR A 460 3.91 -10.89 27.23
CA THR A 460 2.97 -11.60 28.13
C THR A 460 1.70 -12.09 27.42
N GLY A 461 1.24 -11.41 26.39
CA GLY A 461 0.01 -11.74 25.65
C GLY A 461 0.26 -12.10 24.19
N ALA A 462 -0.73 -11.85 23.34
CA ALA A 462 -0.67 -12.09 21.90
C ALA A 462 -1.26 -10.92 21.10
N ALA A 463 -0.75 -10.74 19.87
CA ALA A 463 -1.32 -9.90 18.84
C ALA A 463 -1.51 -10.72 17.57
N ALA A 464 -2.62 -10.54 16.85
CA ALA A 464 -2.88 -11.22 15.60
C ALA A 464 -3.45 -10.28 14.55
N LEU A 465 -3.19 -10.58 13.27
CA LEU A 465 -3.67 -9.80 12.14
C LEU A 465 -3.84 -10.68 10.90
N THR A 466 -4.76 -10.24 10.03
CA THR A 466 -4.92 -10.77 8.67
C THR A 466 -4.39 -9.82 7.59
N TYR A 467 -3.87 -8.65 7.98
CA TYR A 467 -3.19 -7.72 7.10
C TYR A 467 -1.67 -7.87 7.26
N GLY A 468 -1.07 -8.75 6.46
CA GLY A 468 0.38 -9.00 6.46
C GLY A 468 0.89 -9.30 5.05
N HIS A 469 1.78 -8.45 4.56
CA HIS A 469 2.28 -8.48 3.17
C HIS A 469 3.00 -9.78 2.82
N ASP A 470 2.84 -10.28 1.59
CA ASP A 470 1.84 -9.86 0.59
C ASP A 470 0.67 -10.84 0.56
N CYS A 471 0.88 -12.05 1.09
CA CYS A 471 -0.11 -13.13 1.06
C CYS A 471 -1.26 -12.97 2.05
N HIS A 472 -1.17 -12.06 3.00
CA HIS A 472 -2.19 -11.77 4.00
C HIS A 472 -2.69 -12.99 4.79
N ASN A 473 -1.86 -13.99 4.97
CA ASN A 473 -2.13 -15.11 5.83
C ASN A 473 -2.32 -14.66 7.29
N LEU A 474 -3.16 -15.37 8.05
CA LEU A 474 -3.40 -15.03 9.45
C LEU A 474 -2.13 -15.20 10.27
N THR A 475 -1.58 -14.09 10.75
CA THR A 475 -0.33 -14.06 11.51
C THR A 475 -0.59 -13.76 12.98
N VAL A 476 0.04 -14.53 13.85
CA VAL A 476 -0.08 -14.40 15.31
C VAL A 476 1.30 -14.26 15.94
N TYR A 477 1.44 -13.30 16.82
CA TYR A 477 2.65 -13.07 17.63
C TYR A 477 2.29 -13.20 19.11
N GLY A 478 3.09 -13.90 19.90
CA GLY A 478 2.79 -13.99 21.33
C GLY A 478 3.84 -14.69 22.18
N GLY A 479 3.70 -14.47 23.48
CA GLY A 479 4.55 -15.08 24.51
C GLY A 479 3.99 -16.38 25.10
N ASN A 480 2.69 -16.65 24.91
CA ASN A 480 2.06 -17.89 25.39
C ASN A 480 1.05 -18.42 24.36
N ASP A 481 0.93 -19.75 24.32
CA ASP A 481 0.16 -20.46 23.28
C ASP A 481 -1.36 -20.33 23.47
N ALA A 482 -1.83 -20.15 24.69
CA ALA A 482 -3.26 -20.00 24.99
C ALA A 482 -3.82 -18.68 24.45
N ASP A 483 -3.13 -17.57 24.71
CA ASP A 483 -3.52 -16.25 24.17
C ASP A 483 -3.34 -16.19 22.65
N MET A 484 -2.31 -16.86 22.10
CA MET A 484 -2.11 -16.97 20.65
C MET A 484 -3.27 -17.74 20.00
N ALA A 485 -3.73 -18.85 20.58
CA ALA A 485 -4.86 -19.62 20.07
C ALA A 485 -6.17 -18.82 20.13
N LEU A 486 -6.39 -18.09 21.22
CA LEU A 486 -7.55 -17.22 21.36
C LEU A 486 -7.53 -16.09 20.31
N ALA A 487 -6.38 -15.46 20.09
CA ALA A 487 -6.22 -14.40 19.08
C ALA A 487 -6.50 -14.92 17.66
N ALA A 488 -5.94 -16.07 17.28
CA ALA A 488 -6.20 -16.70 15.99
C ALA A 488 -7.69 -17.00 15.78
N ASN A 489 -8.35 -17.60 16.78
CA ASN A 489 -9.78 -17.93 16.70
C ASN A 489 -10.67 -16.68 16.67
N THR A 490 -10.30 -15.62 17.40
CA THR A 490 -11.01 -14.34 17.35
C THR A 490 -11.04 -13.79 15.91
N LEU A 491 -9.88 -13.80 15.22
CA LEU A 491 -9.82 -13.33 13.82
C LEU A 491 -10.46 -14.31 12.83
N ARG A 492 -10.45 -15.59 13.10
CA ARG A 492 -11.21 -16.59 12.33
C ARG A 492 -12.72 -16.32 12.40
N GLU A 493 -13.22 -16.01 13.57
CA GLU A 493 -14.65 -15.75 13.81
C GLU A 493 -15.12 -14.41 13.24
N SER A 494 -14.27 -13.37 13.34
CA SER A 494 -14.54 -12.06 12.72
C SER A 494 -14.28 -12.01 11.22
N GLN A 495 -13.82 -13.10 10.60
CA GLN A 495 -13.44 -13.19 9.19
C GLN A 495 -12.32 -12.21 8.80
N GLY A 496 -11.42 -11.92 9.75
CA GLY A 496 -10.25 -11.07 9.59
C GLY A 496 -10.28 -9.83 10.47
N GLY A 497 -9.13 -9.22 10.61
CA GLY A 497 -8.95 -8.04 11.45
C GLY A 497 -7.56 -7.96 12.09
N LEU A 498 -7.50 -7.12 13.14
CA LEU A 498 -6.40 -7.05 14.08
C LEU A 498 -6.94 -7.24 15.48
N CYS A 499 -6.25 -8.00 16.34
CA CYS A 499 -6.66 -8.11 17.73
C CYS A 499 -5.46 -8.25 18.68
N THR A 500 -5.69 -7.91 19.93
CA THR A 500 -4.79 -8.14 21.06
C THR A 500 -5.50 -8.95 22.13
N VAL A 501 -4.76 -9.87 22.74
CA VAL A 501 -5.25 -10.80 23.76
C VAL A 501 -4.25 -10.88 24.89
N GLU A 502 -4.73 -10.86 26.14
CA GLU A 502 -3.89 -11.06 27.32
C GLU A 502 -4.69 -11.77 28.42
N ASN A 503 -4.07 -12.79 29.03
CA ASN A 503 -4.65 -13.57 30.13
C ASN A 503 -6.03 -14.15 29.80
N GLY A 504 -6.20 -14.70 28.60
CA GLY A 504 -7.44 -15.31 28.13
C GLY A 504 -8.57 -14.31 27.81
N LYS A 505 -8.26 -13.04 27.61
CA LYS A 505 -9.23 -12.00 27.27
C LYS A 505 -8.80 -11.23 26.02
N VAL A 506 -9.74 -11.04 25.11
CA VAL A 506 -9.58 -10.10 23.99
C VAL A 506 -9.64 -8.68 24.56
N LEU A 507 -8.59 -7.90 24.34
CA LEU A 507 -8.50 -6.50 24.78
C LEU A 507 -9.04 -5.55 23.73
N THR A 508 -8.52 -5.66 22.50
CA THR A 508 -8.96 -4.89 21.34
C THR A 508 -9.19 -5.82 20.16
N LEU A 509 -10.28 -5.60 19.44
CA LEU A 509 -10.60 -6.24 18.16
C LEU A 509 -10.99 -5.15 17.17
N ILE A 510 -10.29 -5.09 16.03
CA ILE A 510 -10.59 -4.24 14.89
C ILE A 510 -10.98 -5.15 13.74
N PRO A 511 -12.27 -5.32 13.44
CA PRO A 511 -12.70 -6.11 12.30
C PRO A 511 -12.31 -5.46 10.97
N LEU A 512 -11.90 -6.27 10.00
CA LEU A 512 -11.64 -5.85 8.62
C LEU A 512 -12.59 -6.62 7.68
N PRO A 513 -13.86 -6.22 7.59
CA PRO A 513 -14.90 -7.00 6.94
C PRO A 513 -14.73 -7.13 5.41
N LEU A 514 -13.99 -6.26 4.75
CA LEU A 514 -13.70 -6.39 3.32
C LEU A 514 -12.39 -7.18 3.15
N ALA A 515 -12.52 -8.42 2.73
CA ALA A 515 -11.41 -9.35 2.47
C ALA A 515 -10.48 -9.62 3.67
N GLY A 516 -10.86 -9.23 4.90
CA GLY A 516 -9.94 -9.23 6.05
C GLY A 516 -8.83 -8.20 5.94
N LEU A 517 -8.99 -7.16 5.12
CA LEU A 517 -7.99 -6.13 4.82
C LEU A 517 -8.47 -4.72 5.14
N MET A 518 -9.75 -4.40 4.91
CA MET A 518 -10.27 -3.05 5.02
C MET A 518 -11.46 -2.96 5.98
N CYS A 519 -11.50 -1.85 6.72
CA CYS A 519 -12.47 -1.53 7.77
C CYS A 519 -13.52 -0.54 7.26
N ASP A 520 -14.78 -0.77 7.63
CA ASP A 520 -15.92 0.09 7.29
C ASP A 520 -16.27 1.11 8.39
N LEU A 521 -15.40 1.27 9.39
CA LEU A 521 -15.53 2.33 10.41
C LEU A 521 -15.05 3.68 9.88
N PRO A 522 -15.60 4.79 10.40
CA PRO A 522 -15.06 6.12 10.11
C PRO A 522 -13.56 6.21 10.41
N PRO A 523 -12.78 6.96 9.61
CA PRO A 523 -11.31 7.02 9.74
C PRO A 523 -10.82 7.40 11.13
N GLU A 524 -11.50 8.34 11.80
CA GLU A 524 -11.15 8.80 13.15
C GLU A 524 -11.35 7.69 14.19
N VAL A 525 -12.46 6.93 14.06
CA VAL A 525 -12.78 5.82 14.96
C VAL A 525 -11.78 4.68 14.77
N LEU A 526 -11.44 4.35 13.52
CA LEU A 526 -10.43 3.33 13.23
C LEU A 526 -9.06 3.75 13.77
N LEU A 527 -8.69 5.03 13.64
CA LEU A 527 -7.44 5.55 14.20
C LEU A 527 -7.38 5.38 15.72
N GLU A 528 -8.44 5.74 16.44
CA GLU A 528 -8.53 5.57 17.90
C GLU A 528 -8.39 4.10 18.31
N GLN A 529 -9.08 3.20 17.62
CA GLN A 529 -8.97 1.75 17.89
C GLN A 529 -7.56 1.22 17.60
N MET A 530 -6.92 1.70 16.54
CA MET A 530 -5.54 1.31 16.20
C MET A 530 -4.52 1.83 17.24
N GLU A 531 -4.71 3.05 17.73
CA GLU A 531 -3.88 3.59 18.83
C GLU A 531 -4.06 2.79 20.12
N GLN A 532 -5.29 2.36 20.43
CA GLN A 532 -5.56 1.49 21.58
C GLN A 532 -4.87 0.13 21.41
N LEU A 533 -5.00 -0.50 20.25
CA LEU A 533 -4.34 -1.78 19.91
C LEU A 533 -2.82 -1.69 20.09
N LEU A 534 -2.20 -0.64 19.56
CA LEU A 534 -0.76 -0.41 19.70
C LEU A 534 -0.35 -0.13 21.15
N SER A 535 -1.22 0.52 21.92
CA SER A 535 -1.02 0.73 23.38
C SER A 535 -1.05 -0.60 24.14
N ASP A 536 -2.01 -1.47 23.84
CA ASP A 536 -2.09 -2.82 24.41
C ASP A 536 -0.82 -3.63 24.08
N CYS A 537 -0.37 -3.61 22.84
CA CYS A 537 0.87 -4.28 22.45
C CYS A 537 2.08 -3.80 23.27
N ARG A 538 2.25 -2.48 23.41
CA ARG A 538 3.36 -1.93 24.23
C ARG A 538 3.27 -2.37 25.70
N ARG A 539 2.06 -2.37 26.28
CA ARG A 539 1.83 -2.83 27.65
C ARG A 539 2.16 -4.31 27.84
N MET A 540 1.89 -5.15 26.84
CA MET A 540 2.24 -6.56 26.83
C MET A 540 3.73 -6.85 26.60
N GLY A 541 4.54 -5.81 26.31
CA GLY A 541 5.99 -5.95 26.14
C GLY A 541 6.47 -6.00 24.68
N PHE A 542 5.59 -5.82 23.70
CA PHE A 542 6.03 -5.64 22.30
C PHE A 542 6.81 -4.34 22.18
N ASN A 543 8.10 -4.44 21.92
CA ASN A 543 9.03 -3.31 21.92
C ASN A 543 9.68 -3.12 20.57
N HIS A 544 8.94 -2.52 19.62
CA HIS A 544 9.47 -2.09 18.34
C HIS A 544 9.06 -0.65 18.09
N GLN A 545 9.94 0.14 17.45
CA GLN A 545 9.70 1.56 17.21
C GLN A 545 8.44 1.79 16.36
N ASN A 546 8.23 0.96 15.33
CA ASN A 546 7.03 0.94 14.52
C ASN A 546 6.40 -0.46 14.54
N LEU A 547 5.50 -0.69 15.50
CA LEU A 547 4.86 -2.00 15.72
C LEU A 547 3.97 -2.42 14.56
N LEU A 548 3.23 -1.49 13.97
CA LEU A 548 2.34 -1.84 12.86
C LEU A 548 3.15 -2.36 11.67
N THR A 549 4.15 -1.62 11.23
CA THR A 549 5.06 -2.03 10.15
C THR A 549 5.78 -3.34 10.49
N PHE A 550 6.20 -3.51 11.74
CA PHE A 550 6.80 -4.77 12.19
C PHE A 550 5.85 -5.94 11.98
N PHE A 551 4.61 -5.86 12.47
CA PHE A 551 3.65 -6.95 12.36
C PHE A 551 3.28 -7.26 10.90
N THR A 552 3.12 -6.25 10.07
CA THR A 552 2.68 -6.42 8.68
C THR A 552 3.78 -6.93 7.75
N LEU A 553 5.06 -6.66 8.05
CA LEU A 553 6.18 -7.00 7.15
C LEU A 553 7.05 -8.19 7.61
N MET A 554 6.76 -8.78 8.79
CA MET A 554 7.46 -10.01 9.20
C MET A 554 7.13 -11.22 8.31
N PRO A 555 5.91 -11.40 7.77
CA PRO A 555 5.63 -12.47 6.84
C PRO A 555 6.11 -12.22 5.40
N LEU A 556 6.61 -11.03 5.04
CA LEU A 556 6.97 -10.64 3.68
C LEU A 556 8.17 -11.44 3.15
N ALA A 557 7.91 -12.49 2.37
CA ALA A 557 8.89 -13.47 1.91
C ALA A 557 9.97 -12.92 0.97
N VAL A 558 9.72 -11.79 0.32
CA VAL A 558 10.68 -11.14 -0.61
C VAL A 558 11.64 -10.17 0.06
N SER A 559 11.37 -9.81 1.32
CA SER A 559 12.23 -8.89 2.09
C SER A 559 13.34 -9.63 2.85
N PRO A 560 14.64 -9.23 2.72
CA PRO A 560 15.74 -9.92 3.40
C PRO A 560 15.75 -9.68 4.92
N GLU A 561 16.40 -10.59 5.71
CA GLU A 561 17.05 -11.82 5.29
C GLU A 561 16.17 -13.06 5.59
N LEU A 562 15.74 -13.25 6.86
CA LEU A 562 14.96 -14.40 7.34
C LEU A 562 13.55 -13.97 7.70
N LYS A 563 12.55 -14.60 7.11
CA LYS A 563 11.14 -14.35 7.30
C LYS A 563 10.39 -15.63 7.71
N CYS A 564 9.09 -15.50 8.03
CA CYS A 564 8.25 -16.65 8.30
C CYS A 564 6.94 -16.53 7.53
N THR A 565 6.61 -17.55 6.74
CA THR A 565 5.35 -17.67 6.00
C THR A 565 4.56 -18.87 6.51
N ASP A 566 3.39 -19.13 5.93
CA ASP A 566 2.61 -20.34 6.20
C ASP A 566 3.36 -21.64 5.84
N ARG A 567 4.43 -21.58 5.03
CA ARG A 567 5.32 -22.70 4.70
C ARG A 567 6.51 -22.87 5.64
N GLY A 568 6.72 -21.93 6.57
CA GLY A 568 7.83 -21.95 7.54
C GLY A 568 8.82 -20.82 7.34
N LEU A 569 10.06 -21.01 7.82
CA LEU A 569 11.09 -19.98 7.70
C LEU A 569 11.60 -19.87 6.26
N VAL A 570 11.73 -18.63 5.78
CA VAL A 570 12.18 -18.29 4.43
C VAL A 570 13.50 -17.53 4.49
N ASP A 571 14.52 -18.06 3.85
CA ASP A 571 15.75 -17.35 3.48
C ASP A 571 15.47 -16.58 2.17
N ALA A 572 15.08 -15.32 2.30
CA ALA A 572 14.66 -14.49 1.17
C ALA A 572 15.80 -14.21 0.19
N LEU A 573 17.06 -14.17 0.65
CA LEU A 573 18.22 -13.93 -0.20
C LEU A 573 18.50 -15.11 -1.15
N HIS A 574 18.25 -16.35 -0.68
CA HIS A 574 18.51 -17.55 -1.46
C HIS A 574 17.24 -18.21 -2.00
N LYS A 575 16.09 -17.56 -1.81
CA LYS A 575 14.76 -18.03 -2.25
C LYS A 575 14.50 -19.50 -1.87
N ARG A 576 14.63 -19.84 -0.58
CA ARG A 576 14.46 -21.23 -0.08
C ARG A 576 13.86 -21.27 1.32
N LEU A 577 13.19 -22.37 1.62
CA LEU A 577 12.75 -22.68 2.97
C LEU A 577 13.92 -23.15 3.83
N LEU A 578 13.91 -22.78 5.10
CA LEU A 578 14.85 -23.26 6.11
C LEU A 578 14.10 -23.99 7.22
N PRO A 579 14.68 -25.06 7.79
CA PRO A 579 14.12 -25.68 8.99
C PRO A 579 14.27 -24.73 10.19
N LEU A 580 13.27 -24.70 11.05
CA LEU A 580 13.39 -23.99 12.34
C LEU A 580 14.47 -24.64 13.20
N ILE A 581 14.52 -25.97 13.25
CA ILE A 581 15.55 -26.77 13.96
C ILE A 581 16.51 -27.34 12.92
N GLU A 582 17.79 -26.97 13.02
CA GLU A 582 18.84 -27.47 12.13
C GLU A 582 19.48 -28.76 12.63
N GLU A 583 19.72 -28.86 13.93
CA GLU A 583 20.46 -29.95 14.56
C GLU A 583 19.91 -30.27 15.95
N ILE A 584 19.86 -31.51 16.31
CA ILE A 584 19.50 -31.98 17.63
C ILE A 584 20.73 -32.70 18.24
N LYS A 585 21.09 -32.31 19.47
CA LYS A 585 22.14 -32.93 20.25
C LYS A 585 21.54 -33.48 21.55
N GLU A 586 21.68 -34.79 21.75
CA GLU A 586 21.27 -35.42 22.99
C GLU A 586 22.23 -35.06 24.11
N ILE A 587 21.71 -34.82 25.31
CA ILE A 587 22.53 -34.74 26.52
C ILE A 587 22.60 -36.20 27.03
N SER A 588 23.77 -36.84 26.90
CA SER A 588 23.98 -38.14 27.54
C SER A 588 23.83 -38.02 29.04
N SER A 589 23.09 -38.95 29.63
CA SER A 589 22.95 -39.08 31.10
C SER A 589 24.25 -39.50 31.81
N ASP A 590 25.35 -39.65 31.09
CA ASP A 590 26.65 -40.13 31.60
C ASP A 590 27.61 -38.96 31.89
N GLY A 591 27.21 -38.06 32.79
CA GLY A 591 27.99 -36.90 33.19
C GLY A 591 27.62 -36.37 34.57
N THR A 592 27.77 -37.26 35.59
CA THR A 592 27.94 -36.79 37.00
C THR A 592 29.34 -37.09 37.42
#